data_8a598373d529ddb15d4ba6416dc0236c
#
_entry.id   8a598373d529ddb15d4ba6416dc0236c
#
_cell.length_a   1.000
_cell.length_b   1.000
_cell.length_c   1.000
_cell.angle_alpha   90.00
_cell.angle_beta   90.00
_cell.angle_gamma   90.00
#
_symmetry.space_group_name_H-M   'P 1'
#
loop_
_entity.id
_entity.type
_entity.pdbx_description
1 polymer ?
#
loop_
_entity_poly.entity_id
_entity_poly.type
_entity_poly.pdbx_seq_one_letter_code
_entity_poly.pdbx_strand_id
1 'polypeptide(L)'
;MTAERLNPQSPSVKLLRHYLCESLKLRILNIPVPPGLDQAHNVRVAVLFSGGLDCTVLARIAHDLLPMEHHIDLINVAFENPRVIQASQNKPKSKKQANLNIQDQYVPSSQDGRSPEEVLSKTSHFESCPDRETGRKAFQELRDVCPNRVWRFVAVRVTLLI
;
A
#
# COMPACT_ATOMS: atom_id res chain seq x y z
N MET A 1 -0.81 40.69 3.84
CA MET A 1 0.16 39.76 3.20
C MET A 1 -0.64 38.66 2.55
N THR A 2 -0.76 38.65 1.23
CA THR A 2 -1.39 37.56 0.48
C THR A 2 -0.42 36.38 0.49
N ALA A 3 -0.84 35.27 1.10
CA ALA A 3 -0.04 34.04 1.08
C ALA A 3 0.12 33.58 -0.38
N GLU A 4 1.33 33.54 -0.87
CA GLU A 4 1.65 33.04 -2.19
C GLU A 4 1.27 31.56 -2.28
N ARG A 5 0.51 31.21 -3.32
CA ARG A 5 0.03 29.84 -3.51
C ARG A 5 1.21 28.95 -3.90
N LEU A 6 1.47 27.91 -3.11
CA LEU A 6 2.55 26.95 -3.40
C LEU A 6 2.28 26.24 -4.73
N ASN A 7 3.34 26.10 -5.51
CA ASN A 7 3.35 25.34 -6.76
C ASN A 7 4.66 24.49 -6.83
N PRO A 8 4.77 23.54 -7.77
CA PRO A 8 5.96 22.68 -7.89
C PRO A 8 7.28 23.43 -8.11
N GLN A 9 7.22 24.69 -8.58
CA GLN A 9 8.40 25.52 -8.82
C GLN A 9 8.75 26.43 -7.65
N SER A 10 7.89 26.52 -6.63
CA SER A 10 8.15 27.32 -5.43
C SER A 10 9.47 26.91 -4.76
N PRO A 11 10.33 27.84 -4.33
CA PRO A 11 11.62 27.55 -3.72
C PRO A 11 11.51 26.63 -2.50
N SER A 12 10.50 26.83 -1.66
CA SER A 12 10.23 26.00 -0.48
C SER A 12 9.88 24.55 -0.83
N VAL A 13 9.13 24.32 -1.91
CA VAL A 13 8.79 22.97 -2.39
C VAL A 13 10.03 22.26 -2.92
N LYS A 14 10.87 22.95 -3.68
CA LYS A 14 12.15 22.41 -4.17
C LYS A 14 13.10 22.07 -3.03
N LEU A 15 13.19 22.93 -2.02
CA LEU A 15 14.05 22.74 -0.85
C LEU A 15 13.56 21.53 -0.03
N LEU A 16 12.25 21.41 0.22
CA LEU A 16 11.68 20.26 0.91
C LEU A 16 11.99 18.95 0.16
N ARG A 17 11.75 18.94 -1.17
CA ARG A 17 12.06 17.76 -1.99
C ARG A 17 13.55 17.41 -1.92
N HIS A 18 14.45 18.39 -1.96
CA HIS A 18 15.88 18.18 -1.85
C HIS A 18 16.23 17.47 -0.54
N TYR A 19 15.77 17.99 0.62
CA TYR A 19 16.07 17.38 1.92
C TYR A 19 15.46 15.99 2.08
N LEU A 20 14.26 15.76 1.56
CA LEU A 20 13.66 14.43 1.54
C LEU A 20 14.49 13.43 0.71
N CYS A 21 14.97 13.84 -0.45
CA CYS A 21 15.85 13.02 -1.28
C CYS A 21 17.16 12.70 -0.55
N GLU A 22 17.85 13.69 0.02
CA GLU A 22 19.10 13.46 0.77
C GLU A 22 18.88 12.53 1.97
N SER A 23 17.81 12.74 2.71
CA SER A 23 17.42 11.88 3.83
C SER A 23 17.15 10.43 3.41
N LEU A 24 16.45 10.23 2.29
CA LEU A 24 16.15 8.90 1.77
C LEU A 24 17.39 8.18 1.22
N LYS A 25 18.28 8.88 0.50
CA LYS A 25 19.54 8.30 0.00
C LYS A 25 20.31 7.57 1.08
N LEU A 26 20.45 8.18 2.26
CA LEU A 26 21.16 7.57 3.39
C LEU A 26 20.52 6.29 3.90
N ARG A 27 19.22 6.10 3.66
CA ARG A 27 18.44 4.97 4.20
C ARG A 27 18.26 3.82 3.21
N ILE A 28 18.20 4.13 1.91
CA ILE A 28 17.75 3.15 0.90
C ILE A 28 18.83 2.72 -0.08
N LEU A 29 19.93 3.49 -0.24
CA LEU A 29 20.94 3.18 -1.28
C LEU A 29 21.96 2.13 -0.83
N ASN A 30 22.24 2.01 0.47
CA ASN A 30 23.27 1.14 1.02
C ASN A 30 22.71 -0.11 1.72
N ILE A 31 21.54 -0.60 1.31
CA ILE A 31 20.95 -1.79 1.88
C ILE A 31 21.67 -3.03 1.33
N PRO A 32 22.28 -3.87 2.20
CA PRO A 32 22.95 -5.08 1.74
C PRO A 32 21.94 -6.07 1.13
N VAL A 33 22.42 -6.86 0.18
CA VAL A 33 21.61 -7.95 -0.40
C VAL A 33 21.50 -9.05 0.65
N PRO A 34 20.29 -9.45 1.08
CA PRO A 34 20.13 -10.59 1.95
C PRO A 34 20.66 -11.87 1.29
N PRO A 35 21.37 -12.73 2.03
CA PRO A 35 21.84 -14.00 1.49
C PRO A 35 20.64 -14.88 1.08
N GLY A 36 20.71 -15.48 -0.11
CA GLY A 36 19.67 -16.37 -0.61
C GLY A 36 18.46 -15.70 -1.28
N LEU A 37 18.53 -14.39 -1.52
CA LEU A 37 17.49 -13.74 -2.31
C LEU A 37 17.60 -14.15 -3.79
N ASP A 38 16.53 -14.79 -4.25
CA ASP A 38 16.35 -15.12 -5.67
C ASP A 38 16.25 -13.82 -6.48
N GLN A 39 16.94 -13.74 -7.62
CA GLN A 39 16.90 -12.54 -8.47
C GLN A 39 15.49 -12.16 -8.94
N ALA A 40 14.56 -13.12 -8.92
CA ALA A 40 13.15 -12.90 -9.22
C ALA A 40 12.41 -11.97 -8.21
N HIS A 41 12.96 -11.82 -7.00
CA HIS A 41 12.36 -11.03 -5.93
C HIS A 41 13.31 -9.94 -5.43
N ASN A 42 13.80 -9.11 -6.33
CA ASN A 42 14.77 -8.04 -6.00
C ASN A 42 14.13 -6.87 -5.22
N VAL A 43 13.45 -7.19 -4.11
CA VAL A 43 12.86 -6.20 -3.20
C VAL A 43 13.84 -5.91 -2.08
N ARG A 44 14.27 -4.67 -1.96
CA ARG A 44 15.16 -4.20 -0.87
C ARG A 44 14.52 -3.14 0.00
N VAL A 45 13.47 -2.51 -0.50
CA VAL A 45 12.79 -1.41 0.17
C VAL A 45 11.31 -1.70 0.24
N ALA A 46 10.75 -1.49 1.42
CA ALA A 46 9.32 -1.49 1.65
C ALA A 46 8.91 -0.15 2.26
N VAL A 47 7.75 0.36 1.84
CA VAL A 47 7.15 1.58 2.37
C VAL A 47 5.86 1.22 3.10
N LEU A 48 5.70 1.64 4.36
CA LEU A 48 4.41 1.59 5.03
C LEU A 48 3.45 2.54 4.32
N PHE A 49 2.37 2.01 3.76
CA PHE A 49 1.61 2.68 2.72
C PHE A 49 0.11 2.71 3.00
N SER A 50 -0.36 3.80 3.59
CA SER A 50 -1.81 4.07 3.76
C SER A 50 -2.45 4.69 2.51
N GLY A 51 -1.64 5.15 1.55
CA GLY A 51 -2.09 5.91 0.38
C GLY A 51 -2.23 7.41 0.64
N GLY A 52 -1.83 7.89 1.84
CA GLY A 52 -1.74 9.31 2.14
C GLY A 52 -0.61 10.00 1.39
N LEU A 53 -0.58 11.34 1.45
CA LEU A 53 0.40 12.16 0.73
C LEU A 53 1.84 11.79 1.09
N ASP A 54 2.15 11.66 2.37
CA ASP A 54 3.53 11.49 2.85
C ASP A 54 4.14 10.17 2.36
N CYS A 55 3.44 9.05 2.54
CA CYS A 55 3.93 7.74 2.09
C CYS A 55 4.01 7.66 0.55
N THR A 56 3.08 8.31 -0.16
CA THR A 56 3.09 8.35 -1.63
C THR A 56 4.27 9.17 -2.16
N VAL A 57 4.57 10.31 -1.55
CA VAL A 57 5.75 11.12 -1.89
C VAL A 57 7.04 10.36 -1.61
N LEU A 58 7.15 9.67 -0.45
CA LEU A 58 8.32 8.85 -0.12
C LEU A 58 8.51 7.71 -1.12
N ALA A 59 7.44 7.00 -1.48
CA ALA A 59 7.48 5.94 -2.49
C ALA A 59 7.92 6.50 -3.86
N ARG A 60 7.39 7.66 -4.26
CA ARG A 60 7.75 8.33 -5.52
C ARG A 60 9.22 8.77 -5.55
N ILE A 61 9.75 9.32 -4.44
CA ILE A 61 11.17 9.67 -4.34
C ILE A 61 12.05 8.41 -4.33
N ALA A 62 11.65 7.34 -3.65
CA ALA A 62 12.36 6.06 -3.67
C ALA A 62 12.47 5.50 -5.10
N HIS A 63 11.41 5.65 -5.91
CA HIS A 63 11.46 5.29 -7.34
C HIS A 63 12.54 6.08 -8.09
N ASP A 64 12.69 7.38 -7.84
CA ASP A 64 13.70 8.19 -8.51
C ASP A 64 15.14 7.85 -8.10
N LEU A 65 15.33 7.34 -6.89
CA LEU A 65 16.64 7.08 -6.30
C LEU A 65 17.15 5.65 -6.52
N LEU A 66 16.24 4.67 -6.55
CA LEU A 66 16.61 3.25 -6.66
C LEU A 66 16.80 2.83 -8.12
N PRO A 67 17.73 1.91 -8.42
CA PRO A 67 17.84 1.25 -9.71
C PRO A 67 16.49 0.65 -10.14
N MET A 68 16.19 0.68 -11.45
CA MET A 68 14.87 0.28 -11.97
C MET A 68 14.57 -1.20 -11.78
N GLU A 69 15.60 -2.02 -11.71
CA GLU A 69 15.50 -3.46 -11.44
C GLU A 69 15.13 -3.80 -9.99
N HIS A 70 15.21 -2.82 -9.06
CA HIS A 70 14.77 -3.02 -7.69
C HIS A 70 13.26 -2.83 -7.58
N HIS A 71 12.56 -3.85 -7.12
CA HIS A 71 11.15 -3.77 -6.81
C HIS A 71 10.93 -2.97 -5.51
N ILE A 72 9.76 -2.37 -5.38
CA ILE A 72 9.36 -1.65 -4.15
C ILE A 72 8.06 -2.25 -3.63
N ASP A 73 8.08 -2.68 -2.37
CA ASP A 73 6.89 -3.13 -1.67
C ASP A 73 6.17 -1.97 -1.00
N LEU A 74 4.86 -1.91 -1.19
CA LEU A 74 3.97 -0.97 -0.53
C LEU A 74 3.12 -1.75 0.48
N ILE A 75 3.54 -1.72 1.74
CA ILE A 75 2.90 -2.47 2.82
C ILE A 75 1.71 -1.67 3.35
N ASN A 76 0.52 -2.15 3.07
CA ASN A 76 -0.71 -1.55 3.54
C ASN A 76 -1.34 -2.43 4.63
N VAL A 77 -1.53 -1.87 5.82
CA VAL A 77 -2.07 -2.57 6.97
C VAL A 77 -3.53 -2.19 7.18
N ALA A 78 -4.41 -3.17 7.25
CA ALA A 78 -5.80 -2.98 7.64
C ALA A 78 -6.07 -3.69 8.96
N PHE A 79 -6.65 -2.95 9.92
CA PHE A 79 -7.06 -3.47 11.22
C PHE A 79 -8.54 -3.86 11.21
N GLU A 80 -8.86 -4.94 11.88
CA GLU A 80 -10.24 -5.32 12.12
C GLU A 80 -10.92 -4.26 13.01
N ASN A 81 -12.04 -3.70 12.52
CA ASN A 81 -12.83 -2.75 13.30
C ASN A 81 -14.09 -3.44 13.84
N PRO A 82 -14.16 -3.75 15.15
CA PRO A 82 -15.28 -4.47 15.75
C PRO A 82 -16.64 -3.78 15.51
N ARG A 83 -16.65 -2.44 15.47
CA ARG A 83 -17.88 -1.67 15.21
C ARG A 83 -18.42 -1.86 13.80
N VAL A 84 -17.52 -1.97 12.81
CA VAL A 84 -17.91 -2.22 11.40
C VAL A 84 -18.45 -3.64 11.24
N ILE A 85 -17.85 -4.60 11.94
CA ILE A 85 -18.31 -6.00 11.94
C ILE A 85 -19.70 -6.10 12.53
N GLN A 86 -19.92 -5.51 13.71
CA GLN A 86 -21.25 -5.51 14.36
C GLN A 86 -22.32 -4.80 13.51
N ALA A 87 -21.98 -3.68 12.87
CA ALA A 87 -22.90 -2.97 12.00
C ALA A 87 -23.27 -3.76 10.74
N SER A 88 -22.35 -4.57 10.20
CA SER A 88 -22.60 -5.40 9.03
C SER A 88 -23.45 -6.64 9.35
N GLN A 89 -23.34 -7.20 10.56
CA GLN A 89 -24.16 -8.30 11.04
C GLN A 89 -25.63 -7.89 11.26
N ASN A 90 -25.88 -6.62 11.56
CA ASN A 90 -27.22 -6.07 11.83
C ASN A 90 -27.94 -5.51 10.60
N LYS A 91 -27.33 -5.56 9.39
CA LYS A 91 -28.00 -5.14 8.15
C LYS A 91 -28.80 -6.29 7.56
N PRO A 92 -30.10 -6.10 7.22
CA PRO A 92 -30.87 -7.09 6.48
C PRO A 92 -30.23 -7.32 5.11
N LYS A 93 -30.07 -8.60 4.73
CA LYS A 93 -29.45 -9.04 3.47
C LYS A 93 -30.22 -8.51 2.25
N SER A 94 -29.88 -7.34 1.75
CA SER A 94 -30.30 -6.89 0.41
C SER A 94 -29.21 -7.27 -0.59
N LYS A 95 -29.60 -8.14 -1.55
CA LYS A 95 -28.74 -8.60 -2.64
C LYS A 95 -28.36 -7.42 -3.54
N LYS A 96 -27.07 -7.04 -3.58
CA LYS A 96 -26.44 -6.38 -4.72
C LYS A 96 -25.11 -7.06 -4.99
N GLN A 97 -25.09 -7.87 -6.04
CA GLN A 97 -23.88 -8.37 -6.67
C GLN A 97 -23.18 -7.19 -7.36
N ALA A 98 -21.96 -6.91 -6.95
CA ALA A 98 -21.04 -6.09 -7.75
C ALA A 98 -19.89 -7.01 -8.16
N ASN A 99 -19.75 -7.23 -9.48
CA ASN A 99 -18.63 -7.92 -10.10
C ASN A 99 -17.34 -7.14 -9.85
N LEU A 100 -16.44 -7.71 -9.08
CA LEU A 100 -15.05 -7.25 -8.99
C LEU A 100 -14.16 -8.33 -9.57
N ASN A 101 -13.55 -8.06 -10.71
CA ASN A 101 -12.46 -8.84 -11.27
C ASN A 101 -11.26 -8.75 -10.34
N ILE A 102 -10.99 -9.85 -9.63
CA ILE A 102 -9.82 -10.00 -8.77
C ILE A 102 -8.84 -10.93 -9.52
N GLN A 103 -7.86 -10.34 -10.18
CA GLN A 103 -6.64 -11.03 -10.57
C GLN A 103 -5.50 -10.42 -9.74
N ASP A 104 -5.10 -11.12 -8.72
CA ASP A 104 -3.81 -11.21 -8.02
C ASP A 104 -4.07 -11.68 -6.59
N GLN A 105 -4.23 -12.99 -6.43
CA GLN A 105 -4.32 -13.62 -5.11
C GLN A 105 -3.04 -14.42 -4.85
N TYR A 106 -2.20 -13.92 -3.95
CA TYR A 106 -1.37 -14.79 -3.14
C TYR A 106 -2.26 -15.40 -2.05
N VAL A 107 -2.53 -16.69 -2.13
CA VAL A 107 -3.25 -17.47 -1.11
C VAL A 107 -2.21 -18.21 -0.27
N PRO A 108 -2.02 -17.86 1.02
CA PRO A 108 -1.31 -18.73 1.93
C PRO A 108 -2.24 -19.90 2.27
N SER A 109 -1.76 -21.11 2.04
CA SER A 109 -2.41 -22.35 2.47
C SER A 109 -2.40 -22.45 3.99
N SER A 110 -3.53 -22.19 4.63
CA SER A 110 -3.80 -22.57 6.01
C SER A 110 -5.10 -23.37 6.05
N GLN A 111 -4.94 -24.62 6.47
CA GLN A 111 -6.03 -25.55 6.79
C GLN A 111 -6.74 -25.03 8.06
N ASP A 112 -7.80 -24.25 7.88
CA ASP A 112 -8.73 -23.92 8.96
C ASP A 112 -10.14 -24.17 8.43
N GLY A 113 -10.88 -25.04 9.10
CA GLY A 113 -12.15 -25.61 8.67
C GLY A 113 -13.34 -24.61 8.63
N ARG A 114 -13.15 -23.43 8.03
CA ARG A 114 -14.17 -22.38 7.88
C ARG A 114 -14.82 -22.45 6.50
N SER A 115 -16.11 -22.13 6.42
CA SER A 115 -16.83 -22.13 5.15
C SER A 115 -16.33 -21.03 4.21
N PRO A 116 -16.34 -21.23 2.87
CA PRO A 116 -15.92 -20.23 1.89
C PRO A 116 -16.65 -18.89 2.00
N GLU A 117 -17.90 -18.90 2.47
CA GLU A 117 -18.71 -17.68 2.65
C GLU A 117 -18.24 -16.83 3.84
N GLU A 118 -17.77 -17.45 4.94
CA GLU A 118 -17.20 -16.73 6.08
C GLU A 118 -15.86 -16.10 5.75
N VAL A 119 -15.05 -16.76 4.93
CA VAL A 119 -13.76 -16.23 4.46
C VAL A 119 -13.98 -15.03 3.55
N LEU A 120 -14.97 -15.10 2.64
CA LEU A 120 -15.29 -14.03 1.70
C LEU A 120 -15.88 -12.80 2.40
N SER A 121 -16.74 -12.97 3.41
CA SER A 121 -17.31 -11.86 4.18
C SER A 121 -16.25 -11.13 5.02
N LYS A 122 -15.34 -11.86 5.66
CA LYS A 122 -14.22 -11.27 6.43
C LYS A 122 -13.23 -10.54 5.53
N THR A 123 -13.01 -11.02 4.31
CA THR A 123 -12.15 -10.34 3.32
C THR A 123 -12.73 -8.98 2.94
N SER A 124 -14.04 -8.86 2.82
CA SER A 124 -14.73 -7.61 2.50
C SER A 124 -14.51 -6.52 3.55
N HIS A 125 -14.47 -6.85 4.85
CA HIS A 125 -14.31 -5.86 5.92
C HIS A 125 -12.94 -5.17 5.91
N PHE A 126 -11.88 -5.90 5.61
CA PHE A 126 -10.54 -5.33 5.50
C PHE A 126 -10.39 -4.47 4.24
N GLU A 127 -11.05 -4.84 3.15
CA GLU A 127 -10.99 -4.07 1.89
C GLU A 127 -11.78 -2.76 1.96
N SER A 128 -12.79 -2.65 2.83
CA SER A 128 -13.55 -1.42 3.08
C SER A 128 -12.92 -0.49 4.13
N CYS A 129 -11.75 -0.81 4.66
CA CYS A 129 -11.02 0.10 5.53
C CYS A 129 -10.55 1.33 4.74
N PRO A 130 -10.68 2.55 5.29
CA PRO A 130 -10.30 3.79 4.59
C PRO A 130 -8.86 3.76 4.06
N ASP A 131 -7.90 3.30 4.88
CA ASP A 131 -6.50 3.21 4.48
C ASP A 131 -6.27 2.17 3.36
N ARG A 132 -7.09 1.13 3.28
CA ARG A 132 -7.03 0.14 2.20
C ARG A 132 -7.55 0.74 0.90
N GLU A 133 -8.68 1.41 0.93
CA GLU A 133 -9.27 2.06 -0.24
C GLU A 133 -8.35 3.16 -0.78
N THR A 134 -7.85 4.03 0.11
CA THR A 134 -6.92 5.11 -0.25
C THR A 134 -5.60 4.54 -0.77
N GLY A 135 -5.08 3.50 -0.10
CA GLY A 135 -3.87 2.81 -0.50
C GLY A 135 -3.96 2.21 -1.90
N ARG A 136 -5.08 1.55 -2.24
CA ARG A 136 -5.27 1.00 -3.59
C ARG A 136 -5.36 2.06 -4.67
N LYS A 137 -6.01 3.19 -4.40
CA LYS A 137 -6.07 4.33 -5.34
C LYS A 137 -4.69 4.91 -5.60
N ALA A 138 -3.96 5.24 -4.54
CA ALA A 138 -2.61 5.79 -4.67
C ALA A 138 -1.61 4.78 -5.28
N PHE A 139 -1.78 3.48 -5.03
CA PHE A 139 -1.02 2.42 -5.69
C PHE A 139 -1.25 2.42 -7.21
N GLN A 140 -2.51 2.55 -7.66
CA GLN A 140 -2.82 2.63 -9.08
C GLN A 140 -2.20 3.88 -9.71
N GLU A 141 -2.31 5.04 -9.05
CA GLU A 141 -1.68 6.29 -9.49
C GLU A 141 -0.15 6.16 -9.65
N LEU A 142 0.53 5.49 -8.69
CA LEU A 142 1.96 5.22 -8.79
C LEU A 142 2.31 4.32 -9.98
N ARG A 143 1.51 3.30 -10.25
CA ARG A 143 1.69 2.44 -11.43
C ARG A 143 1.52 3.20 -12.73
N ASP A 144 0.53 4.08 -12.81
CA ASP A 144 0.23 4.87 -14.00
C ASP A 144 1.34 5.90 -14.28
N VAL A 145 1.86 6.53 -13.22
CA VAL A 145 2.93 7.54 -13.33
C VAL A 145 4.32 6.92 -13.49
N CYS A 146 4.53 5.72 -12.95
CA CYS A 146 5.81 5.02 -12.95
C CYS A 146 5.68 3.59 -13.51
N PRO A 147 5.30 3.42 -14.79
CA PRO A 147 4.93 2.11 -15.36
C PRO A 147 6.11 1.13 -15.46
N ASN A 148 7.34 1.65 -15.52
CA ASN A 148 8.54 0.82 -15.67
C ASN A 148 9.06 0.25 -14.33
N ARG A 149 8.46 0.62 -13.19
CA ARG A 149 8.80 0.09 -11.88
C ARG A 149 7.87 -1.07 -11.52
N VAL A 150 8.44 -2.14 -11.01
CA VAL A 150 7.65 -3.20 -10.38
C VAL A 150 7.27 -2.76 -8.97
N TRP A 151 5.99 -2.45 -8.80
CA TRP A 151 5.37 -2.11 -7.54
C TRP A 151 4.57 -3.30 -7.01
N ARG A 152 4.74 -3.66 -5.75
CA ARG A 152 3.97 -4.72 -5.12
C ARG A 152 3.14 -4.15 -3.98
N PHE A 153 1.82 -4.31 -4.05
CA PHE A 153 0.91 -3.93 -2.98
C PHE A 153 0.73 -5.10 -2.01
N VAL A 154 1.36 -4.99 -0.83
CA VAL A 154 1.32 -6.03 0.20
C VAL A 154 0.20 -5.72 1.18
N ALA A 155 -0.93 -6.40 1.02
CA ALA A 155 -2.13 -6.21 1.84
C ALA A 155 -2.04 -7.02 3.14
N VAL A 156 -1.67 -6.39 4.23
CA VAL A 156 -1.61 -7.00 5.57
C VAL A 156 -2.95 -6.84 6.28
N ARG A 157 -3.42 -7.90 6.95
CA ARG A 157 -4.64 -7.93 7.76
C ARG A 157 -4.26 -8.21 9.21
N VAL A 158 -4.74 -7.38 10.11
CA VAL A 158 -4.52 -7.54 11.55
C VAL A 158 -5.86 -7.75 12.24
N THR A 159 -6.05 -8.96 12.77
CA THR A 159 -7.22 -9.30 13.58
C THR A 159 -6.90 -9.04 15.05
N LEU A 160 -7.78 -8.33 15.75
CA LEU A 160 -7.66 -8.15 17.19
C LEU A 160 -8.14 -9.44 17.87
N LEU A 161 -7.22 -10.16 18.51
CA LEU A 161 -7.56 -11.22 19.46
C LEU A 161 -8.01 -10.54 20.75
N ILE A 162 -9.31 -10.57 21.01
CA ILE A 162 -9.92 -10.13 22.28
C ILE A 162 -10.10 -11.36 23.17
#